data_1e113703be284b9c4c9d646f3259be8e
#
_entry.id   1e113703be284b9c4c9d646f3259be8e
#
_cell.length_a   1.000
_cell.length_b   1.000
_cell.length_c   1.000
_cell.angle_alpha   90.00
_cell.angle_beta   90.00
_cell.angle_gamma   90.00
#
_symmetry.space_group_name_H-M   'P 1'
#
loop_
_entity.id
_entity.type
_entity.pdbx_description
1 polymer ?
#
loop_
_entity_poly.entity_id
_entity_poly.type
_entity_poly.pdbx_seq_one_letter_code
_entity_poly.pdbx_strand_id
1 'polypeptide(L)'
;MKKFLSLTLSILLLLSVVLAPTFAYAEEEKAEEEYEEVPDWDGTEAEFHVGIMTGTVSQSEDELRGAEELIRRYGDSKDGGMITHVTYPDNFMAEQETTISQIVGLADDPMMKAIVVNQGVPGTAAAFNQIREFRDDIVLLVGDPHEDPTVITPAADFCVSVDKVGQGYLMPLAAEKLGAKTFVHVSFPRHLSEEIMAQRHAILAAACEDLGITFASETAPDPMSDIGIPGAQQFILEHMDDWIDKYGTETAFFCTNDAHTEPLLKMVAKLDAYFIEADLPSPLMGYPGAFGIDLKDVAGDWPAILERVEEAVVDAGGGERMGTWAFSFGFSSTAALGEFGKGIVEGKYEIDEETETYKPEDIIECLDGMTPGTHWTGGHFMNVSGEEAEPWNNYYLVAQDVYIFGKGYLGLTEEEVPQKYRELKYDLKTREELEAEAEAAGN
;
A
#
# COMPACT_ATOMS: atom_id res chain seq x y z
N MET A 1 65.95 12.43 -45.61
CA MET A 1 64.52 12.93 -45.58
C MET A 1 63.44 11.89 -45.89
N LYS A 2 63.73 10.69 -46.36
CA LYS A 2 62.67 9.65 -46.63
C LYS A 2 62.31 8.68 -45.45
N LYS A 3 63.06 8.71 -44.36
CA LYS A 3 62.81 7.88 -43.16
C LYS A 3 62.04 8.58 -42.07
N PHE A 4 61.87 9.90 -42.08
CA PHE A 4 61.12 10.68 -41.13
C PHE A 4 59.60 10.78 -41.50
N LEU A 5 59.27 10.61 -42.78
CA LEU A 5 57.91 10.71 -43.28
C LEU A 5 57.12 9.42 -43.03
N SER A 6 57.80 8.27 -42.82
CA SER A 6 57.11 6.97 -42.53
C SER A 6 56.69 6.80 -41.07
N LEU A 7 57.37 7.49 -40.13
CA LEU A 7 57.12 7.38 -38.72
C LEU A 7 55.93 8.27 -38.29
N THR A 8 55.74 9.41 -38.95
CA THR A 8 54.61 10.30 -38.67
C THR A 8 53.30 9.80 -39.24
N LEU A 9 53.33 9.03 -40.34
CA LEU A 9 52.11 8.46 -40.92
C LEU A 9 51.59 7.23 -40.13
N SER A 10 52.51 6.46 -39.49
CA SER A 10 52.15 5.32 -38.65
C SER A 10 51.56 5.75 -37.28
N ILE A 11 51.92 6.92 -36.77
CA ILE A 11 51.40 7.47 -35.54
C ILE A 11 50.00 8.09 -35.77
N LEU A 12 49.74 8.64 -36.96
CA LEU A 12 48.38 9.14 -37.29
C LEU A 12 47.38 8.04 -37.59
N LEU A 13 47.80 6.86 -38.02
CA LEU A 13 46.90 5.72 -38.23
C LEU A 13 46.58 4.94 -36.94
N LEU A 14 47.39 5.09 -35.89
CA LEU A 14 47.17 4.50 -34.57
C LEU A 14 46.28 5.38 -33.65
N LEU A 15 46.08 6.66 -34.00
CA LEU A 15 45.19 7.56 -33.26
C LEU A 15 43.73 7.61 -33.80
N SER A 16 43.45 6.93 -34.92
CA SER A 16 42.10 6.93 -35.51
C SER A 16 41.21 5.71 -35.13
N VAL A 17 41.67 4.84 -34.23
CA VAL A 17 40.95 3.63 -33.81
C VAL A 17 40.45 3.70 -32.35
N VAL A 18 40.65 4.83 -31.65
CA VAL A 18 40.20 4.98 -30.25
C VAL A 18 39.34 6.24 -30.10
N LEU A 19 38.28 6.33 -30.88
CA LEU A 19 37.15 7.23 -30.64
C LEU A 19 35.85 6.54 -31.08
N ALA A 20 35.61 5.38 -30.49
CA ALA A 20 34.24 4.97 -30.26
C ALA A 20 33.71 5.83 -29.09
N PRO A 21 32.55 6.48 -29.21
CA PRO A 21 31.95 7.09 -28.05
C PRO A 21 31.58 5.95 -27.11
N THR A 22 32.35 5.75 -26.05
CA THR A 22 31.82 5.15 -24.84
C THR A 22 30.77 6.11 -24.39
N PHE A 23 29.51 5.79 -24.63
CA PHE A 23 28.43 6.25 -23.79
C PHE A 23 28.77 5.70 -22.41
N ALA A 24 29.49 6.47 -21.61
CA ALA A 24 29.42 6.32 -20.17
C ALA A 24 27.96 6.63 -19.82
N TYR A 25 27.20 5.62 -19.50
CA TYR A 25 26.10 5.78 -18.57
C TYR A 25 26.77 6.40 -17.34
N ALA A 26 26.50 7.67 -17.11
CA ALA A 26 26.64 8.22 -15.79
C ALA A 26 25.61 7.43 -14.97
N GLU A 27 26.06 6.51 -14.14
CA GLU A 27 25.35 6.18 -12.92
C GLU A 27 25.26 7.54 -12.21
N GLU A 28 24.09 8.18 -12.25
CA GLU A 28 23.72 9.15 -11.25
C GLU A 28 23.75 8.35 -9.94
N GLU A 29 24.82 8.54 -9.14
CA GLU A 29 24.77 8.26 -7.73
C GLU A 29 23.54 9.04 -7.23
N LYS A 30 22.38 8.35 -7.05
CA LYS A 30 21.30 8.86 -6.23
C LYS A 30 21.98 9.17 -4.90
N ALA A 31 22.03 10.45 -4.53
CA ALA A 31 22.41 10.84 -3.20
C ALA A 31 21.49 10.03 -2.27
N GLU A 32 22.05 9.17 -1.44
CA GLU A 32 21.34 8.65 -0.28
C GLU A 32 20.95 9.91 0.49
N GLU A 33 19.66 10.24 0.49
CA GLU A 33 19.15 11.28 1.37
C GLU A 33 19.41 10.78 2.79
N GLU A 34 20.33 11.44 3.48
CA GLU A 34 20.72 11.13 4.83
C GLU A 34 19.47 11.37 5.69
N TYR A 35 18.83 10.29 6.12
CA TYR A 35 17.63 10.33 6.96
C TYR A 35 17.97 11.01 8.29
N GLU A 36 17.42 12.20 8.53
CA GLU A 36 17.48 12.85 9.84
C GLU A 36 16.52 12.14 10.79
N GLU A 37 17.08 11.42 11.75
CA GLU A 37 16.31 10.75 12.80
C GLU A 37 15.51 11.82 13.58
N VAL A 38 14.17 11.72 13.53
CA VAL A 38 13.31 12.64 14.29
C VAL A 38 13.46 12.35 15.78
N PRO A 39 13.87 13.34 16.59
CA PRO A 39 14.13 13.11 18.01
C PRO A 39 12.85 12.70 18.76
N ASP A 40 13.07 11.98 19.87
CA ASP A 40 12.02 11.68 20.82
C ASP A 40 11.46 12.96 21.45
N TRP A 41 10.22 12.90 21.94
CA TRP A 41 9.58 13.98 22.66
C TRP A 41 10.46 14.46 23.83
N ASP A 42 10.67 15.77 23.90
CA ASP A 42 11.58 16.42 24.85
C ASP A 42 10.93 16.80 26.20
N GLY A 43 9.65 16.46 26.41
CA GLY A 43 8.89 16.81 27.60
C GLY A 43 8.19 18.17 27.53
N THR A 44 8.15 18.84 26.38
CA THR A 44 7.40 20.08 26.20
C THR A 44 5.89 19.83 26.31
N GLU A 45 5.19 20.58 27.17
CA GLU A 45 3.73 20.46 27.34
C GLU A 45 3.00 20.83 26.04
N ALA A 46 2.02 20.00 25.64
CA ALA A 46 1.22 20.21 24.44
C ALA A 46 0.18 21.32 24.62
N GLU A 47 -0.05 22.11 23.59
CA GLU A 47 -1.09 23.16 23.56
C GLU A 47 -2.47 22.61 23.21
N PHE A 48 -2.54 21.45 22.57
CA PHE A 48 -3.75 20.71 22.19
C PHE A 48 -3.47 19.21 22.14
N HIS A 49 -4.54 18.41 22.06
CA HIS A 49 -4.42 16.96 21.94
C HIS A 49 -4.94 16.45 20.59
N VAL A 50 -4.30 15.36 20.12
CA VAL A 50 -4.73 14.55 18.98
C VAL A 50 -5.08 13.16 19.50
N GLY A 51 -6.33 12.75 19.31
CA GLY A 51 -6.84 11.42 19.66
C GLY A 51 -6.57 10.44 18.52
N ILE A 52 -5.97 9.30 18.84
CA ILE A 52 -5.73 8.22 17.89
C ILE A 52 -6.42 6.96 18.39
N MET A 53 -7.29 6.38 17.58
CA MET A 53 -7.87 5.06 17.84
C MET A 53 -7.37 4.06 16.81
N THR A 54 -6.85 2.93 17.30
CA THR A 54 -6.39 1.81 16.47
C THR A 54 -6.94 0.49 16.99
N GLY A 55 -6.63 -0.62 16.32
CA GLY A 55 -6.77 -1.96 16.88
C GLY A 55 -5.74 -2.23 17.98
N THR A 56 -5.93 -3.37 18.65
CA THR A 56 -4.93 -3.92 19.56
C THR A 56 -3.83 -4.63 18.76
N VAL A 57 -2.74 -5.05 19.40
CA VAL A 57 -1.69 -5.89 18.77
C VAL A 57 -2.28 -7.13 18.08
N SER A 58 -3.34 -7.72 18.63
CA SER A 58 -3.97 -8.91 18.05
C SER A 58 -4.85 -8.64 16.84
N GLN A 59 -5.35 -7.42 16.69
CA GLN A 59 -6.22 -7.01 15.58
C GLN A 59 -5.44 -6.29 14.48
N SER A 60 -4.53 -5.40 14.87
CA SER A 60 -3.96 -4.42 13.95
C SER A 60 -2.64 -3.86 14.50
N GLU A 61 -1.61 -4.72 14.57
CA GLU A 61 -0.32 -4.34 15.14
C GLU A 61 0.28 -3.12 14.41
N ASP A 62 0.16 -3.07 13.10
CA ASP A 62 0.79 -2.03 12.27
C ASP A 62 0.23 -0.64 12.59
N GLU A 63 -1.10 -0.49 12.71
CA GLU A 63 -1.75 0.78 13.07
C GLU A 63 -1.38 1.21 14.49
N LEU A 64 -1.30 0.25 15.42
CA LEU A 64 -0.85 0.51 16.78
C LEU A 64 0.60 1.03 16.80
N ARG A 65 1.49 0.45 15.98
CA ARG A 65 2.88 0.94 15.87
C ARG A 65 2.94 2.37 15.30
N GLY A 66 2.04 2.73 14.39
CA GLY A 66 1.89 4.11 13.92
C GLY A 66 1.50 5.08 15.04
N ALA A 67 0.60 4.67 15.94
CA ALA A 67 0.24 5.47 17.11
C ALA A 67 1.40 5.57 18.12
N GLU A 68 2.16 4.49 18.34
CA GLU A 68 3.36 4.50 19.18
C GLU A 68 4.44 5.44 18.62
N GLU A 69 4.62 5.51 17.31
CA GLU A 69 5.55 6.46 16.67
C GLU A 69 5.14 7.91 16.92
N LEU A 70 3.84 8.22 16.85
CA LEU A 70 3.32 9.54 17.19
C LEU A 70 3.56 9.88 18.68
N ILE A 71 3.35 8.91 19.59
CA ILE A 71 3.65 9.08 21.02
C ILE A 71 5.15 9.32 21.24
N ARG A 72 6.00 8.59 20.52
CA ARG A 72 7.46 8.80 20.59
C ARG A 72 7.84 10.23 20.19
N ARG A 73 7.24 10.77 19.14
CA ARG A 73 7.53 12.13 18.63
C ARG A 73 6.92 13.24 19.46
N TYR A 74 5.69 13.06 19.99
CA TYR A 74 4.87 14.13 20.54
C TYR A 74 4.43 13.91 21.99
N GLY A 75 4.76 12.77 22.58
CA GLY A 75 4.45 12.40 23.96
C GLY A 75 3.00 11.93 24.17
N ASP A 76 2.80 11.10 25.21
CA ASP A 76 1.45 10.71 25.67
C ASP A 76 0.81 11.88 26.45
N SER A 77 -0.46 12.18 26.18
CA SER A 77 -1.23 13.23 26.87
C SER A 77 -1.29 13.05 28.38
N LYS A 78 -1.21 11.82 28.88
CA LYS A 78 -1.12 11.51 30.31
C LYS A 78 0.14 12.06 30.98
N ASP A 79 1.20 12.25 30.22
CA ASP A 79 2.48 12.77 30.66
C ASP A 79 2.70 14.24 30.24
N GLY A 80 1.66 14.90 29.69
CA GLY A 80 1.70 16.27 29.20
C GLY A 80 2.01 16.40 27.72
N GLY A 81 2.16 15.28 26.99
CA GLY A 81 2.33 15.26 25.53
C GLY A 81 1.03 15.46 24.77
N MET A 82 1.10 15.28 23.45
CA MET A 82 -0.01 15.62 22.54
C MET A 82 -0.97 14.46 22.28
N ILE A 83 -0.49 13.21 22.29
CA ILE A 83 -1.22 12.06 21.77
C ILE A 83 -2.05 11.38 22.85
N THR A 84 -3.34 11.23 22.59
CA THR A 84 -4.23 10.37 23.38
C THR A 84 -4.56 9.12 22.56
N HIS A 85 -3.95 7.98 22.91
CA HIS A 85 -4.18 6.73 22.20
C HIS A 85 -5.16 5.83 22.95
N VAL A 86 -6.13 5.26 22.21
CA VAL A 86 -7.09 4.23 22.65
C VAL A 86 -7.21 3.13 21.60
N THR A 87 -7.65 1.94 22.01
CA THR A 87 -7.90 0.83 21.08
C THR A 87 -9.38 0.43 21.08
N TYR A 88 -9.92 0.12 19.90
CA TYR A 88 -11.23 -0.52 19.80
C TYR A 88 -11.17 -1.99 20.27
N PRO A 89 -12.31 -2.60 20.69
CA PRO A 89 -12.34 -3.99 21.12
C PRO A 89 -11.92 -4.97 20.02
N ASP A 90 -11.27 -6.08 20.39
CA ASP A 90 -10.92 -7.14 19.43
C ASP A 90 -12.13 -7.69 18.69
N ASN A 91 -13.29 -7.74 19.34
CA ASN A 91 -14.55 -8.16 18.72
C ASN A 91 -15.42 -6.95 18.32
N PHE A 92 -14.81 -5.96 17.63
CA PHE A 92 -15.46 -4.68 17.28
C PHE A 92 -16.77 -4.88 16.49
N MET A 93 -16.91 -5.94 15.68
CA MET A 93 -18.15 -6.23 14.95
C MET A 93 -19.34 -6.48 15.88
N ALA A 94 -19.13 -7.08 17.04
CA ALA A 94 -20.16 -7.34 18.04
C ALA A 94 -20.23 -6.27 19.13
N GLU A 95 -19.20 -5.43 19.25
CA GLU A 95 -19.01 -4.44 20.32
C GLU A 95 -19.00 -2.99 19.79
N GLN A 96 -19.79 -2.71 18.74
CA GLN A 96 -19.85 -1.39 18.09
C GLN A 96 -20.18 -0.24 19.06
N GLU A 97 -21.10 -0.46 20.00
CA GLU A 97 -21.46 0.54 21.01
C GLU A 97 -20.27 0.91 21.92
N THR A 98 -19.39 -0.04 22.20
CA THR A 98 -18.14 0.22 22.95
C THR A 98 -17.19 1.08 22.10
N THR A 99 -17.03 0.74 20.85
CA THR A 99 -16.21 1.52 19.89
C THR A 99 -16.74 2.96 19.78
N ILE A 100 -18.04 3.15 19.56
CA ILE A 100 -18.68 4.47 19.51
C ILE A 100 -18.41 5.25 20.80
N SER A 101 -18.61 4.63 21.97
CA SER A 101 -18.40 5.29 23.27
C SER A 101 -16.95 5.70 23.48
N GLN A 102 -15.99 4.91 23.01
CA GLN A 102 -14.56 5.23 23.11
C GLN A 102 -14.16 6.40 22.20
N ILE A 103 -14.65 6.42 20.96
CA ILE A 103 -14.40 7.54 20.03
C ILE A 103 -15.01 8.84 20.57
N VAL A 104 -16.29 8.80 20.98
CA VAL A 104 -16.98 9.96 21.56
C VAL A 104 -16.28 10.45 22.84
N GLY A 105 -15.80 9.51 23.66
CA GLY A 105 -15.06 9.81 24.90
C GLY A 105 -13.76 10.59 24.67
N LEU A 106 -13.11 10.46 23.51
CA LEU A 106 -11.95 11.30 23.16
C LEU A 106 -12.35 12.79 23.06
N ALA A 107 -13.56 13.08 22.57
CA ALA A 107 -14.05 14.43 22.40
C ALA A 107 -14.49 15.10 23.73
N ASP A 108 -14.54 14.37 24.85
CA ASP A 108 -14.79 14.94 26.19
C ASP A 108 -13.59 15.75 26.70
N ASP A 109 -12.40 15.51 26.16
CA ASP A 109 -11.21 16.30 26.47
C ASP A 109 -11.32 17.70 25.85
N PRO A 110 -11.30 18.79 26.66
CA PRO A 110 -11.38 20.15 26.13
C PRO A 110 -10.18 20.57 25.26
N MET A 111 -9.03 19.90 25.39
CA MET A 111 -7.83 20.12 24.58
C MET A 111 -7.87 19.35 23.25
N MET A 112 -8.77 18.39 23.08
CA MET A 112 -8.87 17.59 21.86
C MET A 112 -9.24 18.48 20.65
N LYS A 113 -8.44 18.42 19.58
CA LYS A 113 -8.62 19.19 18.35
C LYS A 113 -8.63 18.35 17.08
N ALA A 114 -8.08 17.13 17.11
CA ALA A 114 -8.19 16.18 16.01
C ALA A 114 -8.41 14.77 16.55
N ILE A 115 -9.20 13.96 15.85
CA ILE A 115 -9.40 12.55 16.16
C ILE A 115 -9.19 11.75 14.88
N VAL A 116 -8.31 10.76 14.96
CA VAL A 116 -8.02 9.79 13.91
C VAL A 116 -8.55 8.42 14.33
N VAL A 117 -9.32 7.76 13.47
CA VAL A 117 -9.73 6.36 13.66
C VAL A 117 -9.15 5.51 12.55
N ASN A 118 -8.24 4.62 12.87
CA ASN A 118 -7.58 3.71 11.93
C ASN A 118 -7.48 2.27 12.52
N GLN A 119 -8.07 1.27 11.94
CA GLN A 119 -9.02 1.24 10.81
C GLN A 119 -10.35 1.90 11.21
N GLY A 120 -11.05 2.52 10.24
CA GLY A 120 -12.37 3.08 10.46
C GLY A 120 -13.44 1.99 10.58
N VAL A 121 -13.42 1.23 11.71
CA VAL A 121 -14.31 0.10 11.97
C VAL A 121 -15.77 0.52 12.09
N PRO A 122 -16.75 -0.40 11.93
CA PRO A 122 -18.18 -0.09 12.02
C PRO A 122 -18.55 0.62 13.32
N GLY A 123 -19.27 1.73 13.19
CA GLY A 123 -19.63 2.66 14.27
C GLY A 123 -18.85 3.97 14.25
N THR A 124 -17.80 4.08 13.44
CA THR A 124 -16.99 5.31 13.31
C THR A 124 -17.83 6.51 12.84
N ALA A 125 -18.60 6.36 11.75
CA ALA A 125 -19.48 7.42 11.27
C ALA A 125 -20.54 7.83 12.31
N ALA A 126 -21.12 6.87 13.04
CA ALA A 126 -22.08 7.15 14.10
C ALA A 126 -21.44 7.93 15.25
N ALA A 127 -20.21 7.59 15.65
CA ALA A 127 -19.46 8.30 16.67
C ALA A 127 -19.14 9.76 16.22
N PHE A 128 -18.68 9.94 14.99
CA PHE A 128 -18.37 11.27 14.43
C PHE A 128 -19.61 12.14 14.37
N ASN A 129 -20.75 11.62 13.92
CA ASN A 129 -22.02 12.34 13.95
C ASN A 129 -22.42 12.75 15.38
N GLN A 130 -22.21 11.89 16.39
CA GLN A 130 -22.47 12.25 17.78
C GLN A 130 -21.53 13.36 18.27
N ILE A 131 -20.23 13.33 17.92
CA ILE A 131 -19.27 14.38 18.27
C ILE A 131 -19.72 15.72 17.67
N ARG A 132 -20.16 15.74 16.41
CA ARG A 132 -20.65 16.97 15.76
C ARG A 132 -21.88 17.61 16.44
N GLU A 133 -22.62 16.86 17.24
CA GLU A 133 -23.76 17.44 18.01
C GLU A 133 -23.31 18.39 19.11
N PHE A 134 -22.07 18.27 19.63
CA PHE A 134 -21.58 19.08 20.75
C PHE A 134 -20.18 19.68 20.55
N ARG A 135 -19.42 19.25 19.54
CA ARG A 135 -18.07 19.75 19.19
C ARG A 135 -17.95 19.90 17.68
N ASP A 136 -17.88 21.14 17.20
CA ASP A 136 -17.65 21.50 15.79
C ASP A 136 -16.19 21.91 15.49
N ASP A 137 -15.36 21.96 16.54
CA ASP A 137 -13.97 22.40 16.51
C ASP A 137 -12.95 21.26 16.46
N ILE A 138 -13.40 20.02 16.31
CA ILE A 138 -12.53 18.83 16.22
C ILE A 138 -12.46 18.36 14.77
N VAL A 139 -11.24 18.20 14.24
CA VAL A 139 -11.01 17.57 12.94
C VAL A 139 -11.17 16.05 13.06
N LEU A 140 -11.98 15.43 12.18
CA LEU A 140 -12.34 14.02 12.23
C LEU A 140 -11.78 13.30 10.99
N LEU A 141 -10.77 12.46 11.19
CA LEU A 141 -10.00 11.79 10.16
C LEU A 141 -10.15 10.27 10.24
N VAL A 142 -10.18 9.60 9.10
CA VAL A 142 -10.33 8.15 9.04
C VAL A 142 -9.28 7.52 8.11
N GLY A 143 -8.58 6.50 8.61
CA GLY A 143 -7.76 5.61 7.80
C GLY A 143 -8.47 4.27 7.60
N ASP A 144 -8.37 3.74 6.39
CA ASP A 144 -8.94 2.46 5.96
C ASP A 144 -10.36 2.19 6.46
N PRO A 145 -11.35 3.01 6.06
CA PRO A 145 -12.72 2.86 6.53
C PRO A 145 -13.33 1.53 6.07
N HIS A 146 -13.93 0.81 7.03
CA HIS A 146 -14.72 -0.40 6.76
C HIS A 146 -16.19 -0.09 6.45
N GLU A 147 -16.63 1.13 6.71
CA GLU A 147 -17.97 1.59 6.38
C GLU A 147 -18.05 2.06 4.93
N ASP A 148 -19.22 1.88 4.31
CA ASP A 148 -19.47 2.30 2.94
C ASP A 148 -19.10 3.79 2.73
N PRO A 149 -18.46 4.19 1.61
CA PRO A 149 -18.10 5.58 1.33
C PRO A 149 -19.28 6.55 1.48
N THR A 150 -20.50 6.14 1.11
CA THR A 150 -21.71 6.96 1.28
C THR A 150 -22.11 7.22 2.74
N VAL A 151 -21.58 6.43 3.67
CA VAL A 151 -21.82 6.55 5.10
C VAL A 151 -20.71 7.33 5.80
N ILE A 152 -19.45 7.00 5.49
CA ILE A 152 -18.31 7.58 6.22
C ILE A 152 -17.92 8.98 5.72
N THR A 153 -17.97 9.24 4.40
CA THR A 153 -17.53 10.53 3.84
C THR A 153 -18.35 11.73 4.33
N PRO A 154 -19.69 11.65 4.54
CA PRO A 154 -20.43 12.77 5.12
C PRO A 154 -20.15 13.01 6.61
N ALA A 155 -19.55 12.04 7.32
CA ALA A 155 -19.27 12.13 8.75
C ALA A 155 -17.84 12.58 9.05
N ALA A 156 -16.89 12.28 8.18
CA ALA A 156 -15.46 12.57 8.33
C ALA A 156 -15.06 13.83 7.54
N ASP A 157 -14.07 14.55 8.04
CA ASP A 157 -13.47 15.67 7.28
C ASP A 157 -12.53 15.16 6.18
N PHE A 158 -11.84 14.02 6.41
CA PHE A 158 -10.99 13.38 5.40
C PHE A 158 -10.83 11.87 5.65
N CYS A 159 -10.81 11.09 4.57
CA CYS A 159 -10.61 9.65 4.59
C CYS A 159 -9.43 9.27 3.70
N VAL A 160 -8.62 8.31 4.16
CA VAL A 160 -7.50 7.74 3.39
C VAL A 160 -7.61 6.22 3.37
N SER A 161 -7.40 5.60 2.21
CA SER A 161 -7.34 4.13 2.09
C SER A 161 -6.30 3.69 1.07
N VAL A 162 -5.98 2.39 1.06
CA VAL A 162 -5.11 1.79 0.04
C VAL A 162 -5.72 1.98 -1.35
N ASP A 163 -4.90 2.42 -2.30
CA ASP A 163 -5.32 2.57 -3.70
C ASP A 163 -5.37 1.24 -4.44
N LYS A 164 -6.35 0.39 -4.09
CA LYS A 164 -6.58 -0.88 -4.80
C LYS A 164 -6.92 -0.69 -6.28
N VAL A 165 -7.47 0.47 -6.63
CA VAL A 165 -7.77 0.85 -8.02
C VAL A 165 -6.46 1.15 -8.75
N GLY A 166 -5.59 1.98 -8.16
CA GLY A 166 -4.27 2.27 -8.69
C GLY A 166 -3.36 1.05 -8.78
N GLN A 167 -3.40 0.15 -7.79
CA GLN A 167 -2.70 -1.14 -7.84
C GLN A 167 -3.03 -1.94 -9.12
N GLY A 168 -4.28 -1.84 -9.62
CA GLY A 168 -4.68 -2.49 -10.87
C GLY A 168 -3.87 -2.05 -12.09
N TYR A 169 -3.27 -0.85 -12.07
CA TYR A 169 -2.35 -0.35 -13.09
C TYR A 169 -0.88 -0.49 -12.69
N LEU A 170 -0.54 -0.14 -11.44
CA LEU A 170 0.86 -0.08 -10.98
C LEU A 170 1.52 -1.47 -10.96
N MET A 171 0.80 -2.53 -10.57
CA MET A 171 1.35 -3.89 -10.59
C MET A 171 1.69 -4.39 -12.01
N PRO A 172 0.83 -4.29 -13.04
CA PRO A 172 1.21 -4.59 -14.42
C PRO A 172 2.37 -3.73 -14.93
N LEU A 173 2.41 -2.44 -14.59
CA LEU A 173 3.50 -1.55 -14.96
C LEU A 173 4.83 -1.99 -14.34
N ALA A 174 4.83 -2.36 -13.06
CA ALA A 174 6.00 -2.93 -12.40
C ALA A 174 6.44 -4.24 -13.06
N ALA A 175 5.49 -5.14 -13.35
CA ALA A 175 5.77 -6.41 -14.00
C ALA A 175 6.40 -6.21 -15.38
N GLU A 176 5.91 -5.23 -16.17
CA GLU A 176 6.49 -4.86 -17.47
C GLU A 176 7.93 -4.35 -17.32
N LYS A 177 8.14 -3.41 -16.40
CA LYS A 177 9.48 -2.85 -16.12
C LYS A 177 10.48 -3.92 -15.68
N LEU A 178 10.03 -4.98 -14.99
CA LEU A 178 10.85 -6.12 -14.57
C LEU A 178 11.04 -7.17 -15.70
N GLY A 179 10.30 -7.06 -16.79
CA GLY A 179 10.42 -7.93 -17.97
C GLY A 179 9.46 -9.10 -18.02
N ALA A 180 8.43 -9.14 -17.16
CA ALA A 180 7.37 -10.14 -17.24
C ALA A 180 6.62 -10.05 -18.58
N LYS A 181 6.15 -11.19 -19.09
CA LYS A 181 5.38 -11.32 -20.33
C LYS A 181 3.93 -11.70 -20.07
N THR A 182 3.69 -12.28 -18.90
CA THR A 182 2.36 -12.70 -18.46
C THR A 182 2.12 -12.17 -17.06
N PHE A 183 0.89 -11.75 -16.79
CA PHE A 183 0.39 -11.40 -15.46
C PHE A 183 -0.78 -12.33 -15.13
N VAL A 184 -0.61 -13.14 -14.09
CA VAL A 184 -1.62 -14.11 -13.63
C VAL A 184 -2.26 -13.59 -12.34
N HIS A 185 -3.56 -13.34 -12.41
CA HIS A 185 -4.39 -12.95 -11.28
C HIS A 185 -5.05 -14.19 -10.69
N VAL A 186 -4.70 -14.55 -9.46
CA VAL A 186 -5.25 -15.67 -8.72
C VAL A 186 -6.32 -15.16 -7.74
N SER A 187 -7.57 -15.59 -7.93
CA SER A 187 -8.70 -15.12 -7.11
C SER A 187 -9.78 -16.20 -6.97
N PHE A 188 -10.94 -15.83 -6.47
CA PHE A 188 -12.09 -16.72 -6.30
C PHE A 188 -13.41 -15.92 -6.33
N PRO A 189 -14.56 -16.59 -6.58
CA PRO A 189 -15.85 -15.93 -6.85
C PRO A 189 -16.29 -14.92 -5.79
N ARG A 190 -16.12 -15.21 -4.49
CA ARG A 190 -16.53 -14.28 -3.42
C ARG A 190 -15.78 -12.95 -3.53
N HIS A 191 -14.45 -12.96 -3.68
CA HIS A 191 -13.67 -11.71 -3.83
C HIS A 191 -14.04 -10.97 -5.13
N LEU A 192 -14.16 -11.68 -6.25
CA LEU A 192 -14.51 -11.03 -7.51
C LEU A 192 -15.96 -10.52 -7.57
N SER A 193 -16.81 -10.86 -6.61
CA SER A 193 -18.15 -10.27 -6.45
C SER A 193 -18.16 -8.98 -5.60
N GLU A 194 -17.03 -8.59 -5.02
CA GLU A 194 -16.85 -7.32 -4.30
C GLU A 194 -16.45 -6.21 -5.29
N GLU A 195 -17.11 -5.04 -5.20
CA GLU A 195 -16.96 -3.95 -6.18
C GLU A 195 -15.50 -3.59 -6.47
N ILE A 196 -14.72 -3.28 -5.43
CA ILE A 196 -13.33 -2.83 -5.60
C ILE A 196 -12.42 -3.93 -6.16
N MET A 197 -12.69 -5.20 -5.84
CA MET A 197 -11.93 -6.34 -6.36
C MET A 197 -12.26 -6.60 -7.83
N ALA A 198 -13.54 -6.50 -8.20
CA ALA A 198 -13.99 -6.59 -9.59
C ALA A 198 -13.43 -5.44 -10.44
N GLN A 199 -13.44 -4.21 -9.91
CA GLN A 199 -12.85 -3.05 -10.57
C GLN A 199 -11.35 -3.24 -10.78
N ARG A 200 -10.59 -3.60 -9.74
CA ARG A 200 -9.15 -3.88 -9.85
C ARG A 200 -8.87 -4.98 -10.87
N HIS A 201 -9.65 -6.07 -10.87
CA HIS A 201 -9.51 -7.14 -11.86
C HIS A 201 -9.68 -6.64 -13.29
N ALA A 202 -10.68 -5.81 -13.55
CA ALA A 202 -10.91 -5.22 -14.86
C ALA A 202 -9.77 -4.28 -15.27
N ILE A 203 -9.24 -3.50 -14.33
CA ILE A 203 -8.08 -2.60 -14.56
C ILE A 203 -6.82 -3.40 -14.86
N LEU A 204 -6.54 -4.48 -14.10
CA LEU A 204 -5.41 -5.39 -14.36
C LEU A 204 -5.43 -5.90 -15.81
N ALA A 205 -6.59 -6.34 -16.27
CA ALA A 205 -6.76 -6.81 -17.66
C ALA A 205 -6.51 -5.70 -18.69
N ALA A 206 -7.11 -4.52 -18.48
CA ALA A 206 -6.96 -3.37 -19.38
C ALA A 206 -5.51 -2.83 -19.40
N ALA A 207 -4.87 -2.75 -18.23
CA ALA A 207 -3.49 -2.30 -18.11
C ALA A 207 -2.51 -3.28 -18.78
N CYS A 208 -2.71 -4.58 -18.61
CA CYS A 208 -1.91 -5.59 -19.30
C CYS A 208 -2.03 -5.49 -20.83
N GLU A 209 -3.25 -5.27 -21.35
CA GLU A 209 -3.48 -5.06 -22.78
C GLU A 209 -2.71 -3.82 -23.29
N ASP A 210 -2.81 -2.69 -22.59
CA ASP A 210 -2.13 -1.44 -22.95
C ASP A 210 -0.61 -1.55 -22.88
N LEU A 211 -0.08 -2.32 -21.94
CA LEU A 211 1.36 -2.55 -21.71
C LEU A 211 1.92 -3.70 -22.57
N GLY A 212 1.06 -4.44 -23.29
CA GLY A 212 1.47 -5.56 -24.13
C GLY A 212 1.87 -6.82 -23.35
N ILE A 213 1.35 -6.99 -22.13
CA ILE A 213 1.51 -8.16 -21.29
C ILE A 213 0.28 -9.08 -21.45
N THR A 214 0.47 -10.38 -21.48
CA THR A 214 -0.66 -11.32 -21.49
C THR A 214 -1.31 -11.35 -20.10
N PHE A 215 -2.61 -11.05 -20.02
CA PHE A 215 -3.38 -11.21 -18.80
C PHE A 215 -4.02 -12.59 -18.73
N ALA A 216 -3.98 -13.23 -17.56
CA ALA A 216 -4.67 -14.48 -17.28
C ALA A 216 -5.29 -14.46 -15.88
N SER A 217 -6.40 -15.15 -15.71
CA SER A 217 -7.05 -15.39 -14.41
C SER A 217 -7.02 -16.88 -14.09
N GLU A 218 -6.66 -17.18 -12.85
CA GLU A 218 -6.74 -18.52 -12.28
C GLU A 218 -7.64 -18.50 -11.05
N THR A 219 -8.46 -19.54 -10.90
CA THR A 219 -9.36 -19.66 -9.76
C THR A 219 -8.71 -20.52 -8.69
N ALA A 220 -8.56 -19.99 -7.48
CA ALA A 220 -8.16 -20.75 -6.29
C ALA A 220 -9.37 -20.95 -5.36
N PRO A 221 -9.32 -21.93 -4.45
CA PRO A 221 -10.38 -22.10 -3.45
C PRO A 221 -10.46 -20.92 -2.49
N ASP A 222 -11.69 -20.53 -2.10
CA ASP A 222 -11.92 -19.55 -1.05
C ASP A 222 -11.43 -20.11 0.31
N PRO A 223 -10.50 -19.43 1.01
CA PRO A 223 -10.00 -19.86 2.32
C PRO A 223 -11.10 -19.91 3.40
N MET A 224 -12.24 -19.24 3.18
CA MET A 224 -13.40 -19.27 4.06
C MET A 224 -14.38 -20.40 3.73
N SER A 225 -14.11 -21.22 2.69
CA SER A 225 -14.90 -22.40 2.35
C SER A 225 -14.56 -23.61 3.26
N ASP A 226 -15.21 -24.74 3.02
CA ASP A 226 -15.05 -25.95 3.82
C ASP A 226 -13.62 -26.50 3.84
N ILE A 227 -12.79 -26.21 2.81
CA ILE A 227 -11.39 -26.66 2.80
C ILE A 227 -10.49 -25.82 3.71
N GLY A 228 -10.94 -24.63 4.10
CA GLY A 228 -10.24 -23.71 4.98
C GLY A 228 -8.90 -23.19 4.45
N ILE A 229 -8.22 -22.40 5.26
CA ILE A 229 -6.90 -21.84 4.93
C ILE A 229 -5.89 -22.92 4.54
N PRO A 230 -5.75 -24.06 5.28
CA PRO A 230 -4.77 -25.09 4.90
C PRO A 230 -5.01 -25.69 3.52
N GLY A 231 -6.27 -25.92 3.15
CA GLY A 231 -6.61 -26.45 1.82
C GLY A 231 -6.35 -25.43 0.71
N ALA A 232 -6.64 -24.16 0.94
CA ALA A 232 -6.35 -23.08 0.02
C ALA A 232 -4.82 -22.90 -0.20
N GLN A 233 -4.02 -22.98 0.86
CA GLN A 233 -2.56 -22.93 0.78
C GLN A 233 -1.98 -24.13 0.02
N GLN A 234 -2.49 -25.33 0.30
CA GLN A 234 -2.06 -26.54 -0.38
C GLN A 234 -2.36 -26.49 -1.88
N PHE A 235 -3.52 -25.94 -2.27
CA PHE A 235 -3.89 -25.74 -3.68
C PHE A 235 -2.84 -24.91 -4.42
N ILE A 236 -2.39 -23.79 -3.87
CA ILE A 236 -1.35 -22.95 -4.49
C ILE A 236 -0.06 -23.76 -4.69
N LEU A 237 0.39 -24.50 -3.65
CA LEU A 237 1.60 -25.30 -3.73
C LEU A 237 1.54 -26.39 -4.82
N GLU A 238 0.36 -26.96 -5.05
CA GLU A 238 0.15 -28.03 -6.04
C GLU A 238 0.02 -27.51 -7.47
N HIS A 239 -0.50 -26.28 -7.68
CA HIS A 239 -0.81 -25.77 -9.02
C HIS A 239 0.28 -24.85 -9.60
N MET A 240 1.21 -24.35 -8.80
CA MET A 240 2.23 -23.41 -9.28
C MET A 240 3.15 -24.02 -10.35
N ASP A 241 3.55 -25.29 -10.23
CA ASP A 241 4.35 -25.96 -11.27
C ASP A 241 3.57 -26.04 -12.60
N ASP A 242 2.27 -26.36 -12.57
CA ASP A 242 1.40 -26.42 -13.75
C ASP A 242 1.18 -25.02 -14.37
N TRP A 243 1.06 -23.98 -13.55
CA TRP A 243 0.93 -22.61 -14.04
C TRP A 243 2.22 -22.11 -14.69
N ILE A 244 3.40 -22.46 -14.14
CA ILE A 244 4.68 -22.16 -14.79
C ILE A 244 4.84 -22.94 -16.10
N ASP A 245 4.43 -24.19 -16.16
CA ASP A 245 4.42 -24.96 -17.41
C ASP A 245 3.50 -24.33 -18.47
N LYS A 246 2.38 -23.74 -18.04
CA LYS A 246 1.39 -23.10 -18.92
C LYS A 246 1.83 -21.70 -19.39
N TYR A 247 2.39 -20.88 -18.52
CA TYR A 247 2.63 -19.46 -18.74
C TYR A 247 4.10 -19.09 -18.91
N GLY A 248 5.01 -19.96 -18.49
CA GLY A 248 6.46 -19.71 -18.46
C GLY A 248 6.93 -19.00 -17.19
N THR A 249 8.25 -18.89 -17.03
CA THR A 249 8.86 -18.23 -15.85
C THR A 249 8.81 -16.69 -15.93
N GLU A 250 8.66 -16.11 -17.13
CA GLU A 250 8.46 -14.66 -17.29
C GLU A 250 7.01 -14.24 -16.92
N THR A 251 6.49 -14.80 -15.82
CA THR A 251 5.13 -14.59 -15.32
C THR A 251 5.15 -13.90 -13.96
N ALA A 252 4.41 -12.79 -13.85
CA ALA A 252 4.11 -12.15 -12.58
C ALA A 252 2.80 -12.73 -12.03
N PHE A 253 2.81 -13.14 -10.76
CA PHE A 253 1.64 -13.66 -10.05
C PHE A 253 1.16 -12.66 -9.02
N PHE A 254 -0.14 -12.54 -8.88
CA PHE A 254 -0.82 -11.78 -7.85
C PHE A 254 -2.01 -12.58 -7.31
N CYS A 255 -2.21 -12.60 -6.00
CA CYS A 255 -3.38 -13.22 -5.38
C CYS A 255 -4.14 -12.22 -4.50
N THR A 256 -5.48 -12.32 -4.52
CA THR A 256 -6.37 -11.38 -3.80
C THR A 256 -6.61 -11.73 -2.34
N ASN A 257 -5.96 -12.74 -1.79
CA ASN A 257 -6.16 -13.12 -0.40
C ASN A 257 -4.86 -13.51 0.28
N ASP A 258 -4.65 -12.99 1.49
CA ASP A 258 -3.43 -13.16 2.27
C ASP A 258 -3.10 -14.62 2.60
N ALA A 259 -4.13 -15.47 2.75
CA ALA A 259 -3.92 -16.90 2.95
C ALA A 259 -3.18 -17.59 1.78
N HIS A 260 -3.32 -17.06 0.56
CA HIS A 260 -2.62 -17.56 -0.62
C HIS A 260 -1.20 -16.97 -0.76
N THR A 261 -0.91 -15.85 -0.11
CA THR A 261 0.33 -15.08 -0.31
C THR A 261 1.56 -15.88 0.11
N GLU A 262 1.59 -16.44 1.32
CA GLU A 262 2.74 -17.19 1.83
C GLU A 262 3.17 -18.35 0.91
N PRO A 263 2.29 -19.29 0.52
CA PRO A 263 2.67 -20.37 -0.39
C PRO A 263 3.04 -19.86 -1.79
N LEU A 264 2.40 -18.78 -2.27
CA LEU A 264 2.71 -18.17 -3.56
C LEU A 264 4.14 -17.60 -3.57
N LEU A 265 4.52 -16.81 -2.57
CA LEU A 265 5.87 -16.24 -2.41
C LEU A 265 6.94 -17.33 -2.44
N LYS A 266 6.72 -18.41 -1.69
CA LYS A 266 7.63 -19.54 -1.63
C LYS A 266 7.85 -20.21 -3.00
N MET A 267 6.78 -20.36 -3.77
CA MET A 267 6.85 -21.01 -5.08
C MET A 267 7.38 -20.05 -6.15
N VAL A 268 7.06 -18.77 -6.10
CA VAL A 268 7.61 -17.74 -7.00
C VAL A 268 9.14 -17.70 -6.91
N ALA A 269 9.71 -17.65 -5.70
CA ALA A 269 11.15 -17.67 -5.50
C ALA A 269 11.79 -18.97 -6.02
N LYS A 270 11.15 -20.13 -5.78
CA LYS A 270 11.63 -21.45 -6.21
C LYS A 270 11.61 -21.62 -7.73
N LEU A 271 10.62 -21.03 -8.41
CA LEU A 271 10.33 -21.25 -9.84
C LEU A 271 10.81 -20.11 -10.75
N ASP A 272 11.56 -19.16 -10.21
CA ASP A 272 12.10 -18.01 -10.95
C ASP A 272 11.02 -17.11 -11.60
N ALA A 273 9.83 -17.00 -11.00
CA ALA A 273 8.74 -16.14 -11.43
C ALA A 273 8.82 -14.74 -10.78
N TYR A 274 7.81 -13.88 -11.01
CA TYR A 274 7.75 -12.55 -10.43
C TYR A 274 6.58 -12.43 -9.45
N PHE A 275 6.78 -11.63 -8.41
CA PHE A 275 5.75 -11.21 -7.46
C PHE A 275 5.97 -9.73 -7.12
N ILE A 276 5.05 -8.88 -7.51
CA ILE A 276 5.23 -7.42 -7.36
C ILE A 276 4.93 -7.00 -5.93
N GLU A 277 3.71 -7.31 -5.46
CA GLU A 277 3.25 -6.98 -4.12
C GLU A 277 2.05 -7.84 -3.71
N ALA A 278 1.75 -7.89 -2.43
CA ALA A 278 0.56 -8.54 -1.89
C ALA A 278 -0.69 -7.66 -2.05
N ASP A 279 -1.86 -8.19 -1.72
CA ASP A 279 -3.12 -7.43 -1.67
C ASP A 279 -3.06 -6.29 -0.65
N LEU A 280 -2.44 -6.55 0.49
CA LEU A 280 -2.05 -5.57 1.50
C LEU A 280 -0.51 -5.55 1.58
N PRO A 281 0.16 -4.70 0.79
CA PRO A 281 1.62 -4.76 0.67
C PRO A 281 2.31 -4.39 1.98
N SER A 282 3.19 -5.28 2.44
CA SER A 282 4.01 -5.09 3.64
C SER A 282 5.13 -6.13 3.66
N PRO A 283 6.32 -5.83 4.21
CA PRO A 283 7.35 -6.85 4.44
C PRO A 283 6.90 -7.94 5.41
N LEU A 284 5.84 -7.68 6.19
CA LEU A 284 5.25 -8.65 7.12
C LEU A 284 4.25 -9.59 6.44
N MET A 285 3.74 -9.22 5.25
CA MET A 285 2.69 -9.97 4.57
C MET A 285 3.23 -11.22 3.85
N GLY A 286 3.15 -12.36 4.52
CA GLY A 286 3.52 -13.68 3.98
C GLY A 286 5.02 -13.97 3.96
N TYR A 287 5.90 -12.98 3.89
CA TYR A 287 7.35 -13.15 3.81
C TYR A 287 7.96 -13.89 5.01
N PRO A 288 7.62 -13.53 6.28
CA PRO A 288 8.16 -14.23 7.43
C PRO A 288 7.83 -15.73 7.44
N GLY A 289 6.59 -16.09 7.09
CA GLY A 289 6.15 -17.47 6.99
C GLY A 289 6.80 -18.21 5.82
N ALA A 290 6.85 -17.60 4.64
CA ALA A 290 7.40 -18.21 3.42
C ALA A 290 8.88 -18.53 3.54
N PHE A 291 9.66 -17.68 4.20
CA PHE A 291 11.13 -17.79 4.29
C PHE A 291 11.66 -18.07 5.70
N GLY A 292 10.78 -18.25 6.69
CA GLY A 292 11.15 -18.62 8.06
C GLY A 292 11.89 -17.52 8.82
N ILE A 293 11.48 -16.27 8.64
CA ILE A 293 12.13 -15.07 9.21
C ILE A 293 11.57 -14.77 10.60
N ASP A 294 12.43 -14.58 11.61
CA ASP A 294 12.03 -14.07 12.93
C ASP A 294 12.30 -12.55 12.99
N LEU A 295 11.23 -11.77 13.22
CA LEU A 295 11.25 -10.30 13.24
C LEU A 295 10.96 -9.71 14.62
N LYS A 296 10.89 -10.54 15.68
CA LYS A 296 10.46 -10.09 17.00
C LYS A 296 11.35 -9.03 17.63
N ASP A 297 12.66 -9.09 17.38
CA ASP A 297 13.65 -8.15 17.90
C ASP A 297 13.74 -6.82 17.14
N VAL A 298 13.05 -6.74 15.98
CA VAL A 298 12.95 -5.54 15.14
C VAL A 298 11.51 -5.06 14.95
N ALA A 299 10.58 -5.51 15.81
CA ALA A 299 9.17 -5.12 15.71
C ALA A 299 9.01 -3.60 15.76
N GLY A 300 8.39 -3.01 14.73
CA GLY A 300 8.21 -1.57 14.56
C GLY A 300 9.38 -0.83 13.90
N ASP A 301 10.54 -1.46 13.73
CA ASP A 301 11.68 -0.90 12.99
C ASP A 301 11.58 -1.31 11.51
N TRP A 302 10.87 -0.51 10.72
CA TRP A 302 10.56 -0.83 9.32
C TRP A 302 11.79 -0.97 8.44
N PRO A 303 12.82 -0.11 8.53
CA PRO A 303 14.07 -0.32 7.80
C PRO A 303 14.75 -1.64 8.13
N ALA A 304 14.87 -2.01 9.41
CA ALA A 304 15.46 -3.27 9.83
C ALA A 304 14.61 -4.50 9.44
N ILE A 305 13.28 -4.37 9.45
CA ILE A 305 12.35 -5.40 8.95
C ILE A 305 12.58 -5.60 7.45
N LEU A 306 12.60 -4.53 6.66
CA LEU A 306 12.78 -4.59 5.21
C LEU A 306 14.13 -5.22 4.85
N GLU A 307 15.23 -4.79 5.47
CA GLU A 307 16.56 -5.35 5.26
C GLU A 307 16.60 -6.86 5.53
N ARG A 308 16.04 -7.31 6.66
CA ARG A 308 16.02 -8.73 7.02
C ARG A 308 15.17 -9.58 6.08
N VAL A 309 14.05 -9.05 5.62
CA VAL A 309 13.19 -9.71 4.61
C VAL A 309 13.91 -9.76 3.27
N GLU A 310 14.56 -8.68 2.85
CA GLU A 310 15.33 -8.63 1.61
C GLU A 310 16.46 -9.66 1.59
N GLU A 311 17.27 -9.76 2.67
CA GLU A 311 18.31 -10.77 2.78
C GLU A 311 17.76 -12.19 2.56
N ALA A 312 16.65 -12.53 3.24
CA ALA A 312 16.06 -13.86 3.14
C ALA A 312 15.47 -14.13 1.75
N VAL A 313 14.83 -13.16 1.11
CA VAL A 313 14.25 -13.31 -0.24
C VAL A 313 15.34 -13.44 -1.28
N VAL A 314 16.40 -12.65 -1.20
CA VAL A 314 17.56 -12.71 -2.11
C VAL A 314 18.27 -14.05 -1.98
N ASP A 315 18.50 -14.53 -0.74
CA ASP A 315 19.11 -15.84 -0.48
C ASP A 315 18.26 -16.99 -1.01
N ALA A 316 16.94 -16.85 -0.99
CA ALA A 316 16.01 -17.83 -1.56
C ALA A 316 15.89 -17.77 -3.10
N GLY A 317 16.57 -16.82 -3.75
CA GLY A 317 16.57 -16.65 -5.21
C GLY A 317 15.51 -15.70 -5.75
N GLY A 318 14.75 -14.98 -4.89
CA GLY A 318 13.71 -14.02 -5.29
C GLY A 318 14.21 -12.62 -5.65
N GLY A 319 15.52 -12.35 -5.49
CA GLY A 319 16.11 -11.04 -5.77
C GLY A 319 15.82 -10.55 -7.19
N GLU A 320 15.61 -9.24 -7.35
CA GLU A 320 15.24 -8.52 -8.58
C GLU A 320 13.88 -8.90 -9.21
N ARG A 321 13.11 -9.81 -8.57
CA ARG A 321 11.84 -10.32 -9.08
C ARG A 321 10.68 -10.27 -8.09
N MET A 322 10.98 -10.10 -6.80
CA MET A 322 9.97 -10.04 -5.75
C MET A 322 10.03 -8.70 -5.04
N GLY A 323 8.87 -8.18 -4.68
CA GLY A 323 8.77 -6.85 -4.08
C GLY A 323 7.64 -6.71 -3.07
N THR A 324 7.62 -5.56 -2.42
CA THR A 324 6.62 -5.15 -1.43
C THR A 324 6.62 -3.62 -1.29
N TRP A 325 5.74 -3.06 -0.50
CA TRP A 325 5.95 -1.72 0.07
C TRP A 325 6.95 -1.82 1.22
N ALA A 326 7.77 -0.80 1.40
CA ALA A 326 8.77 -0.79 2.47
C ALA A 326 8.16 -0.60 3.87
N PHE A 327 7.05 0.15 3.93
CA PHE A 327 6.26 0.34 5.14
C PHE A 327 4.85 -0.18 4.92
N SER A 328 4.23 -0.79 5.94
CA SER A 328 2.84 -1.18 5.84
C SER A 328 1.92 0.03 5.75
N PHE A 329 0.77 -0.15 5.10
CA PHE A 329 -0.24 0.91 5.02
C PHE A 329 -0.77 1.29 6.40
N GLY A 330 -1.02 0.31 7.28
CA GLY A 330 -1.57 0.54 8.62
C GLY A 330 -0.69 1.46 9.46
N PHE A 331 0.62 1.20 9.51
CA PHE A 331 1.59 2.09 10.15
C PHE A 331 1.58 3.48 9.51
N SER A 332 1.75 3.51 8.18
CA SER A 332 1.91 4.75 7.42
C SER A 332 0.71 5.67 7.54
N SER A 333 -0.49 5.13 7.38
CA SER A 333 -1.74 5.90 7.45
C SER A 333 -2.04 6.41 8.86
N THR A 334 -1.80 5.60 9.91
CA THR A 334 -1.99 6.06 11.30
C THR A 334 -1.05 7.21 11.63
N ALA A 335 0.23 7.04 11.33
CA ALA A 335 1.24 8.04 11.60
C ALA A 335 1.01 9.32 10.78
N ALA A 336 0.74 9.19 9.48
CA ALA A 336 0.49 10.32 8.60
C ALA A 336 -0.81 11.07 8.93
N LEU A 337 -1.90 10.37 9.27
CA LEU A 337 -3.15 11.03 9.67
C LEU A 337 -3.02 11.77 11.00
N GLY A 338 -2.23 11.24 11.94
CA GLY A 338 -1.91 11.96 13.16
C GLY A 338 -1.12 13.25 12.91
N GLU A 339 -0.10 13.18 12.05
CA GLU A 339 0.68 14.35 11.62
C GLU A 339 -0.18 15.34 10.83
N PHE A 340 -1.06 14.84 9.95
CA PHE A 340 -1.99 15.65 9.17
C PHE A 340 -2.98 16.38 10.08
N GLY A 341 -3.59 15.69 11.04
CA GLY A 341 -4.49 16.30 12.03
C GLY A 341 -3.81 17.38 12.85
N LYS A 342 -2.56 17.14 13.30
CA LYS A 342 -1.72 18.13 13.96
C LYS A 342 -1.48 19.34 13.06
N GLY A 343 -1.07 19.12 11.79
CA GLY A 343 -0.80 20.18 10.82
C GLY A 343 -2.03 21.05 10.52
N ILE A 344 -3.21 20.44 10.46
CA ILE A 344 -4.48 21.18 10.32
C ILE A 344 -4.73 22.10 11.53
N VAL A 345 -4.57 21.58 12.75
CA VAL A 345 -4.78 22.36 13.99
C VAL A 345 -3.77 23.49 14.10
N GLU A 346 -2.55 23.31 13.66
CA GLU A 346 -1.50 24.34 13.61
C GLU A 346 -1.66 25.34 12.46
N GLY A 347 -2.64 25.12 11.55
CA GLY A 347 -2.88 25.98 10.39
C GLY A 347 -1.87 25.80 9.27
N LYS A 348 -1.17 24.68 9.22
CA LYS A 348 -0.27 24.32 8.12
C LYS A 348 -1.06 23.90 6.88
N TYR A 349 -2.15 23.17 7.08
CA TYR A 349 -3.04 22.68 6.03
C TYR A 349 -4.41 23.35 6.14
N GLU A 350 -4.90 23.85 5.03
CA GLU A 350 -6.15 24.59 4.96
C GLU A 350 -7.10 23.95 3.96
N ILE A 351 -8.41 24.11 4.20
CA ILE A 351 -9.45 23.65 3.27
C ILE A 351 -9.32 24.41 1.95
N ASP A 352 -9.29 23.71 0.85
CA ASP A 352 -9.37 24.27 -0.49
C ASP A 352 -10.79 24.77 -0.76
N GLU A 353 -10.92 26.05 -1.19
CA GLU A 353 -12.22 26.70 -1.40
C GLU A 353 -13.03 26.10 -2.57
N GLU A 354 -12.38 25.44 -3.54
CA GLU A 354 -13.03 24.86 -4.72
C GLU A 354 -13.63 23.48 -4.42
N THR A 355 -12.90 22.64 -3.67
CA THR A 355 -13.30 21.27 -3.35
C THR A 355 -14.01 21.18 -2.00
N GLU A 356 -13.98 22.23 -1.19
CA GLU A 356 -14.51 22.29 0.18
C GLU A 356 -13.92 21.23 1.11
N THR A 357 -12.69 20.74 0.81
CA THR A 357 -11.96 19.76 1.61
C THR A 357 -10.45 20.06 1.60
N TYR A 358 -9.64 19.25 2.31
CA TYR A 358 -8.19 19.37 2.32
C TYR A 358 -7.59 18.86 1.02
N LYS A 359 -6.41 19.36 0.65
CA LYS A 359 -5.71 18.96 -0.57
C LYS A 359 -5.10 17.58 -0.41
N PRO A 360 -5.22 16.71 -1.42
CA PRO A 360 -4.57 15.41 -1.40
C PRO A 360 -3.05 15.46 -1.22
N GLU A 361 -2.39 16.49 -1.74
CA GLU A 361 -0.94 16.69 -1.61
C GLU A 361 -0.51 16.86 -0.16
N ASP A 362 -1.37 17.40 0.71
CA ASP A 362 -1.06 17.62 2.14
C ASP A 362 -0.92 16.29 2.89
N ILE A 363 -1.76 15.28 2.60
CA ILE A 363 -1.63 13.95 3.19
C ILE A 363 -0.46 13.16 2.57
N ILE A 364 -0.16 13.36 1.29
CA ILE A 364 1.03 12.76 0.65
C ILE A 364 2.30 13.28 1.32
N GLU A 365 2.41 14.60 1.59
CA GLU A 365 3.52 15.16 2.34
C GLU A 365 3.68 14.52 3.72
N CYS A 366 2.58 14.27 4.43
CA CYS A 366 2.61 13.58 5.72
C CYS A 366 3.07 12.12 5.59
N LEU A 367 2.59 11.40 4.57
CA LEU A 367 3.01 10.02 4.29
C LEU A 367 4.51 9.94 4.01
N ASP A 368 5.03 10.77 3.10
CA ASP A 368 6.47 10.85 2.79
C ASP A 368 7.30 11.18 4.05
N GLY A 369 6.82 12.11 4.88
CA GLY A 369 7.50 12.51 6.13
C GLY A 369 7.50 11.45 7.23
N MET A 370 6.52 10.54 7.24
CA MET A 370 6.43 9.46 8.21
C MET A 370 7.07 8.15 7.74
N THR A 371 7.34 8.03 6.44
CA THR A 371 7.92 6.83 5.81
C THR A 371 9.12 7.22 4.94
N PRO A 372 10.22 7.62 5.58
CA PRO A 372 11.39 8.18 4.89
C PRO A 372 11.98 7.23 3.85
N GLY A 373 12.39 7.80 2.72
CA GLY A 373 12.94 7.05 1.59
C GLY A 373 11.89 6.37 0.71
N THR A 374 10.59 6.54 1.02
CA THR A 374 9.51 6.09 0.14
C THR A 374 8.92 7.27 -0.64
N HIS A 375 8.16 6.96 -1.67
CA HIS A 375 7.38 7.94 -2.41
C HIS A 375 5.94 7.45 -2.56
N TRP A 376 4.99 8.34 -2.33
CA TRP A 376 3.58 8.03 -2.42
C TRP A 376 2.93 8.73 -3.61
N THR A 377 1.93 8.07 -4.17
CA THR A 377 0.99 8.65 -5.15
C THR A 377 -0.43 8.35 -4.70
N GLY A 378 -1.39 8.95 -5.35
CA GLY A 378 -2.77 8.65 -5.03
C GLY A 378 -3.76 9.29 -5.99
N GLY A 379 -5.03 9.23 -5.61
CA GLY A 379 -6.14 9.83 -6.35
C GLY A 379 -7.42 9.75 -5.54
N HIS A 380 -8.39 10.59 -5.91
CA HIS A 380 -9.71 10.51 -5.29
C HIS A 380 -10.38 9.16 -5.54
N PHE A 381 -11.09 8.67 -4.54
CA PHE A 381 -12.02 7.57 -4.75
C PHE A 381 -13.10 8.03 -5.73
N MET A 382 -13.31 7.26 -6.81
CA MET A 382 -14.27 7.60 -7.85
C MET A 382 -15.54 6.75 -7.73
N ASN A 383 -16.68 7.39 -7.60
CA ASN A 383 -17.96 6.71 -7.78
C ASN A 383 -18.21 6.50 -9.28
N VAL A 384 -18.08 5.27 -9.74
CA VAL A 384 -18.28 4.89 -11.16
C VAL A 384 -19.65 4.27 -11.44
N SER A 385 -20.56 4.24 -10.47
CA SER A 385 -21.89 3.65 -10.61
C SER A 385 -22.86 4.48 -11.44
N GLY A 386 -22.60 5.78 -11.63
CA GLY A 386 -23.40 6.71 -12.42
C GLY A 386 -23.11 6.69 -13.94
N GLU A 387 -23.72 7.60 -14.68
CA GLU A 387 -23.40 7.79 -16.12
C GLU A 387 -21.99 8.37 -16.30
N GLU A 388 -21.60 9.32 -15.46
CA GLU A 388 -20.26 9.88 -15.36
C GLU A 388 -19.63 9.47 -14.03
N ALA A 389 -18.31 9.33 -13.99
CA ALA A 389 -17.58 9.07 -12.77
C ALA A 389 -17.45 10.37 -11.96
N GLU A 390 -17.73 10.32 -10.68
CA GLU A 390 -17.69 11.49 -9.78
C GLU A 390 -16.71 11.23 -8.62
N PRO A 391 -15.80 12.18 -8.31
CA PRO A 391 -14.88 12.02 -7.18
C PRO A 391 -15.59 12.23 -5.84
N TRP A 392 -15.19 11.44 -4.84
CA TRP A 392 -15.43 11.77 -3.44
C TRP A 392 -14.27 12.67 -2.98
N ASN A 393 -14.49 13.96 -2.91
CA ASN A 393 -13.43 14.97 -2.69
C ASN A 393 -12.65 14.76 -1.38
N ASN A 394 -13.29 14.28 -0.32
CA ASN A 394 -12.68 14.01 0.98
C ASN A 394 -12.32 12.52 1.20
N TYR A 395 -12.27 11.71 0.13
CA TYR A 395 -11.83 10.33 0.22
C TYR A 395 -10.69 10.08 -0.78
N TYR A 396 -9.49 9.91 -0.26
CA TYR A 396 -8.28 9.78 -1.05
C TYR A 396 -7.68 8.38 -0.94
N LEU A 397 -7.30 7.84 -2.08
CA LEU A 397 -6.65 6.54 -2.19
C LEU A 397 -5.16 6.76 -2.40
N VAL A 398 -4.31 6.03 -1.68
CA VAL A 398 -2.85 6.18 -1.73
C VAL A 398 -2.13 4.88 -2.01
N ALA A 399 -1.05 4.95 -2.77
CA ALA A 399 -0.14 3.85 -3.06
C ALA A 399 1.31 4.28 -2.83
N GLN A 400 2.09 3.41 -2.22
CA GLN A 400 3.54 3.57 -2.06
C GLN A 400 4.26 3.00 -3.28
N ASP A 401 5.43 3.56 -3.63
CA ASP A 401 6.28 2.95 -4.65
C ASP A 401 6.75 1.57 -4.19
N VAL A 402 6.71 0.62 -5.10
CA VAL A 402 7.10 -0.75 -4.79
C VAL A 402 8.63 -0.86 -4.68
N TYR A 403 9.08 -1.51 -3.60
CA TYR A 403 10.48 -1.86 -3.36
C TYR A 403 10.73 -3.29 -3.85
N ILE A 404 11.62 -3.46 -4.82
CA ILE A 404 12.03 -4.77 -5.35
C ILE A 404 13.30 -5.20 -4.64
N PHE A 405 13.26 -6.33 -3.95
CA PHE A 405 14.39 -6.87 -3.20
C PHE A 405 15.61 -7.10 -4.08
N GLY A 406 16.76 -6.59 -3.67
CA GLY A 406 18.01 -6.61 -4.44
C GLY A 406 18.11 -5.57 -5.56
N LYS A 407 17.10 -4.69 -5.71
CA LYS A 407 17.07 -3.66 -6.76
C LYS A 407 16.69 -2.27 -6.25
N GLY A 408 15.80 -2.19 -5.25
CA GLY A 408 15.27 -0.94 -4.71
C GLY A 408 13.95 -0.52 -5.38
N TYR A 409 13.57 0.75 -5.20
CA TYR A 409 12.33 1.31 -5.73
C TYR A 409 12.31 1.37 -7.27
N LEU A 410 11.13 1.19 -7.85
CA LEU A 410 10.95 1.22 -9.31
C LEU A 410 10.58 2.60 -9.87
N GLY A 411 10.27 3.58 -9.03
CA GLY A 411 9.83 4.92 -9.43
C GLY A 411 8.44 4.91 -10.07
N LEU A 412 7.54 4.05 -9.59
CA LEU A 412 6.18 3.93 -10.16
C LEU A 412 5.27 5.08 -9.74
N THR A 413 5.58 5.72 -8.61
CA THR A 413 4.80 6.80 -8.03
C THR A 413 5.27 8.20 -8.47
N GLU A 414 6.27 8.28 -9.35
CA GLU A 414 6.71 9.55 -9.96
C GLU A 414 5.65 10.15 -10.91
N GLU A 415 4.75 9.33 -11.43
CA GLU A 415 3.63 9.74 -12.27
C GLU A 415 2.30 9.27 -11.66
N GLU A 416 1.24 10.05 -11.87
CA GLU A 416 -0.10 9.66 -11.41
C GLU A 416 -0.66 8.48 -12.22
N VAL A 417 -1.47 7.65 -11.56
CA VAL A 417 -2.25 6.61 -12.25
C VAL A 417 -3.17 7.26 -13.28
N PRO A 418 -3.10 6.86 -14.58
CA PRO A 418 -3.90 7.49 -15.61
C PRO A 418 -5.40 7.44 -15.30
N GLN A 419 -6.07 8.59 -15.43
CA GLN A 419 -7.48 8.77 -15.09
C GLN A 419 -8.42 7.75 -15.73
N LYS A 420 -8.11 7.30 -16.95
CA LYS A 420 -8.90 6.26 -17.65
C LYS A 420 -9.06 4.96 -16.85
N TYR A 421 -8.11 4.62 -15.96
CA TYR A 421 -8.23 3.44 -15.11
C TYR A 421 -9.07 3.74 -13.87
N ARG A 422 -8.96 4.93 -13.29
CA ARG A 422 -9.79 5.34 -12.15
C ARG A 422 -11.27 5.43 -12.51
N GLU A 423 -11.58 5.79 -13.76
CA GLU A 423 -12.92 5.89 -14.30
C GLU A 423 -13.40 4.64 -15.05
N LEU A 424 -12.59 3.56 -15.03
CA LEU A 424 -12.90 2.34 -15.77
C LEU A 424 -14.20 1.72 -15.26
N LYS A 425 -15.18 1.63 -16.15
CA LYS A 425 -16.42 0.90 -15.88
C LYS A 425 -16.18 -0.59 -16.05
N TYR A 426 -16.74 -1.36 -15.16
CA TYR A 426 -16.62 -2.82 -15.13
C TYR A 426 -17.99 -3.47 -14.95
N ASP A 427 -18.07 -4.74 -15.30
CA ASP A 427 -19.27 -5.54 -15.12
C ASP A 427 -19.17 -6.30 -13.80
N LEU A 428 -19.96 -5.85 -12.82
CA LEU A 428 -20.00 -6.51 -11.51
C LEU A 428 -20.89 -7.75 -11.60
N LYS A 429 -20.27 -8.92 -11.53
CA LYS A 429 -20.97 -10.21 -11.52
C LYS A 429 -21.31 -10.60 -10.08
N THR A 430 -22.43 -11.27 -9.93
CA THR A 430 -22.79 -11.90 -8.66
C THR A 430 -21.88 -13.10 -8.37
N ARG A 431 -21.77 -13.45 -7.10
CA ARG A 431 -21.01 -14.64 -6.67
C ARG A 431 -21.50 -15.91 -7.39
N GLU A 432 -22.83 -16.07 -7.53
CA GLU A 432 -23.45 -17.24 -8.19
C GLU A 432 -23.06 -17.36 -9.68
N GLU A 433 -22.98 -16.22 -10.41
CA GLU A 433 -22.53 -16.18 -11.79
C GLU A 433 -21.05 -16.58 -11.91
N LEU A 434 -20.20 -16.07 -11.02
CA LEU A 434 -18.78 -16.39 -10.98
C LEU A 434 -18.50 -17.85 -10.57
N GLU A 435 -19.28 -18.41 -9.64
CA GLU A 435 -19.20 -19.84 -9.26
C GLU A 435 -19.57 -20.73 -10.47
N ALA A 436 -20.62 -20.38 -11.19
CA ALA A 436 -21.03 -21.11 -12.40
C ALA A 436 -19.98 -21.04 -13.53
N GLU A 437 -19.33 -19.91 -13.71
CA GLU A 437 -18.22 -19.74 -14.66
C GLU A 437 -16.99 -20.60 -14.26
N ALA A 438 -16.63 -20.62 -12.99
CA ALA A 438 -15.53 -21.42 -12.46
C ALA A 438 -15.78 -22.93 -12.67
N GLU A 439 -17.01 -23.40 -12.36
CA GLU A 439 -17.40 -24.80 -12.61
C GLU A 439 -17.36 -25.15 -14.09
N ALA A 440 -17.81 -24.26 -14.98
CA ALA A 440 -17.78 -24.47 -16.42
C ALA A 440 -16.36 -24.51 -16.98
N ALA A 441 -15.41 -23.79 -16.38
CA ALA A 441 -14.00 -23.82 -16.73
C ALA A 441 -13.26 -25.09 -16.25
N GLY A 442 -13.89 -25.90 -15.39
CA GLY A 442 -13.33 -27.16 -14.87
C GLY A 442 -12.43 -26.98 -13.66
N ASN A 443 -12.60 -25.89 -12.94
CA ASN A 443 -11.92 -25.56 -11.67
C ASN A 443 -12.80 -25.84 -10.46
#